data_1684283aa9097d438a886d2bc818a73a
#
_entry.id   1684283aa9097d438a886d2bc818a73a
#
_cell.length_a   1.000
_cell.length_b   1.000
_cell.length_c   1.000
_cell.angle_alpha   90.00
_cell.angle_beta   90.00
_cell.angle_gamma   90.00
#
_symmetry.space_group_name_H-M   'P 1'
#
loop_
_entity.id
_entity.type
_entity.pdbx_description
1 polymer ?
#
loop_
_entity_poly.entity_id
_entity_poly.type
_entity_poly.pdbx_seq_one_letter_code
_entity_poly.pdbx_strand_id
1 'polypeptide(L)'
;FKNILTSTLDGLRAEGLYKEERFIASQQYSQVTLKDGRSVINMCANNYLGLANNPEVMEAAKKAIDEWGFGMASVRFICGTQTLHRQLEERLSQFLGTEDTILFPSCFDANGGLFEGLLTADDAIISDSLNHASIIDGVRLCKAKRFRYANNDMADLEAKLQEADAAGARVK
;
A
#
# COMPACT_ATOMS: atom_id res chain seq x y z
N PHE A 1 -1.74 30.09 11.07
CA PHE A 1 -1.58 28.82 10.33
C PHE A 1 -1.54 29.05 8.82
N LYS A 2 -2.49 29.84 8.24
CA LYS A 2 -2.54 30.12 6.79
C LYS A 2 -1.22 30.69 6.25
N ASN A 3 -0.60 31.65 6.94
CA ASN A 3 0.66 32.25 6.52
C ASN A 3 1.81 31.24 6.47
N ILE A 4 1.85 30.29 7.42
CA ILE A 4 2.84 29.20 7.42
C ILE A 4 2.68 28.34 6.17
N LEU A 5 1.44 27.91 5.86
CA LEU A 5 1.17 27.12 4.67
C LEU A 5 1.51 27.86 3.38
N THR A 6 1.14 29.15 3.29
CA THR A 6 1.48 29.97 2.11
C THR A 6 2.99 30.06 1.91
N SER A 7 3.75 30.37 2.97
CA SER A 7 5.21 30.44 2.91
C SER A 7 5.84 29.09 2.51
N THR A 8 5.32 27.97 3.03
CA THR A 8 5.78 26.63 2.67
C THR A 8 5.53 26.33 1.18
N LEU A 9 4.33 26.65 0.67
CA LEU A 9 3.98 26.44 -0.74
C LEU A 9 4.83 27.32 -1.68
N ASP A 10 5.10 28.55 -1.28
CA ASP A 10 5.94 29.46 -2.06
C ASP A 10 7.40 28.97 -2.08
N GLY A 11 7.91 28.43 -0.98
CA GLY A 11 9.19 27.74 -0.92
C GLY A 11 9.27 26.56 -1.87
N LEU A 12 8.26 25.68 -1.85
CA LEU A 12 8.19 24.53 -2.76
C LEU A 12 8.15 24.94 -4.23
N ARG A 13 7.48 26.07 -4.58
CA ARG A 13 7.48 26.60 -5.94
C ARG A 13 8.84 27.15 -6.34
N ALA A 14 9.48 27.89 -5.44
CA ALA A 14 10.82 28.46 -5.68
C ALA A 14 11.89 27.38 -5.88
N GLU A 15 11.76 26.24 -5.19
CA GLU A 15 12.65 25.09 -5.31
C GLU A 15 12.30 24.15 -6.49
N GLY A 16 11.23 24.41 -7.23
CA GLY A 16 10.74 23.53 -8.31
C GLY A 16 10.16 22.21 -7.84
N LEU A 17 9.83 22.09 -6.56
CA LEU A 17 9.27 20.88 -5.95
C LEU A 17 7.73 20.85 -5.95
N TYR A 18 7.11 22.00 -6.23
CA TYR A 18 5.66 22.08 -6.33
C TYR A 18 5.16 21.31 -7.55
N LYS A 19 4.33 20.32 -7.36
CA LYS A 19 3.75 19.50 -8.43
C LYS A 19 2.34 19.98 -8.78
N GLU A 20 2.15 20.34 -10.03
CA GLU A 20 0.82 20.62 -10.57
C GLU A 20 0.18 19.33 -11.05
N GLU A 21 -1.08 19.10 -10.63
CA GLU A 21 -1.85 17.95 -11.06
C GLU A 21 -2.30 18.11 -12.52
N ARG A 22 -2.19 17.04 -13.29
CA ARG A 22 -2.71 16.95 -14.66
C ARG A 22 -4.03 16.21 -14.63
N PHE A 23 -5.11 16.89 -15.01
CA PHE A 23 -6.46 16.32 -14.97
C PHE A 23 -6.67 15.39 -16.17
N ILE A 24 -6.86 14.10 -15.89
CA ILE A 24 -7.22 13.09 -16.90
C ILE A 24 -8.73 13.12 -17.08
N ALA A 25 -9.18 13.22 -18.34
CA ALA A 25 -10.59 13.31 -18.74
C ALA A 25 -11.07 12.04 -19.46
N SER A 26 -10.32 10.94 -19.39
CA SER A 26 -10.67 9.64 -19.95
C SER A 26 -10.55 8.55 -18.90
N GLN A 27 -10.90 7.31 -19.27
CA GLN A 27 -10.55 6.13 -18.49
C GLN A 27 -9.04 5.95 -18.43
N GLN A 28 -8.55 5.23 -17.41
CA GLN A 28 -7.14 4.86 -17.29
C GLN A 28 -6.78 3.81 -18.34
N TYR A 29 -5.82 4.16 -19.20
CA TYR A 29 -5.29 3.30 -20.23
C TYR A 29 -3.85 3.71 -20.57
N SER A 30 -3.20 3.00 -21.50
CA SER A 30 -1.85 3.38 -22.00
C SER A 30 -1.84 4.75 -22.67
N GLN A 31 -2.95 5.15 -23.27
CA GLN A 31 -3.18 6.47 -23.83
C GLN A 31 -4.36 7.13 -23.14
N VAL A 32 -4.19 8.32 -22.59
CA VAL A 32 -5.22 9.05 -21.86
C VAL A 32 -5.41 10.45 -22.46
N THR A 33 -6.64 10.96 -22.34
CA THR A 33 -6.98 12.33 -22.75
C THR A 33 -6.94 13.23 -21.52
N LEU A 34 -6.23 14.37 -21.61
CA LEU A 34 -6.21 15.40 -20.59
C LEU A 34 -7.41 16.35 -20.73
N LYS A 35 -7.72 17.10 -19.68
CA LYS A 35 -8.82 18.08 -19.65
C LYS A 35 -8.73 19.13 -20.76
N ASP A 36 -7.54 19.46 -21.20
CA ASP A 36 -7.27 20.40 -22.29
C ASP A 36 -7.40 19.79 -23.70
N GLY A 37 -7.83 18.51 -23.79
CA GLY A 37 -8.04 17.77 -25.04
C GLY A 37 -6.80 17.07 -25.60
N ARG A 38 -5.63 17.27 -25.03
CA ARG A 38 -4.41 16.56 -25.48
C ARG A 38 -4.49 15.08 -25.15
N SER A 39 -4.07 14.25 -26.11
CA SER A 39 -3.86 12.82 -25.88
C SER A 39 -2.38 12.58 -25.57
N VAL A 40 -2.12 11.84 -24.48
CA VAL A 40 -0.76 11.55 -24.01
C VAL A 40 -0.61 10.08 -23.65
N ILE A 41 0.62 9.56 -23.78
CA ILE A 41 0.97 8.22 -23.31
C ILE A 41 1.14 8.27 -21.79
N ASN A 42 0.42 7.41 -21.08
CA ASN A 42 0.51 7.30 -19.63
C ASN A 42 1.52 6.20 -19.25
N MET A 43 2.71 6.61 -18.86
CA MET A 43 3.79 5.72 -18.42
C MET A 43 3.94 5.68 -16.89
N CYS A 44 3.04 6.34 -16.15
CA CYS A 44 3.14 6.50 -14.69
C CYS A 44 2.10 5.69 -13.90
N ALA A 45 1.14 5.06 -14.58
CA ALA A 45 0.05 4.35 -13.92
C ALA A 45 0.49 2.99 -13.35
N ASN A 46 -0.05 2.63 -12.20
CA ASN A 46 0.08 1.28 -11.63
C ASN A 46 -0.92 0.29 -12.27
N ASN A 47 -1.10 0.37 -13.58
CA ASN A 47 -2.02 -0.46 -14.36
C ASN A 47 -1.23 -1.50 -15.18
N TYR A 48 -0.31 -2.20 -14.54
CA TYR A 48 0.67 -3.08 -15.18
C TYR A 48 0.04 -4.21 -16.01
N LEU A 49 -1.13 -4.71 -15.59
CA LEU A 49 -1.87 -5.77 -16.29
C LEU A 49 -2.98 -5.23 -17.21
N GLY A 50 -3.15 -3.91 -17.32
CA GLY A 50 -4.18 -3.29 -18.15
C GLY A 50 -5.62 -3.55 -17.69
N LEU A 51 -5.84 -3.88 -16.41
CA LEU A 51 -7.15 -4.30 -15.90
C LEU A 51 -8.04 -3.14 -15.46
N ALA A 52 -7.52 -1.92 -15.35
CA ALA A 52 -8.26 -0.78 -14.80
C ALA A 52 -9.55 -0.44 -15.59
N ASN A 53 -9.59 -0.73 -16.89
CA ASN A 53 -10.74 -0.55 -17.77
C ASN A 53 -11.10 -1.82 -18.55
N ASN A 54 -10.71 -2.99 -18.04
CA ASN A 54 -11.07 -4.26 -18.67
C ASN A 54 -12.58 -4.48 -18.61
N PRO A 55 -13.27 -4.76 -19.76
CA PRO A 55 -14.72 -4.90 -19.81
C PRO A 55 -15.26 -6.01 -18.90
N GLU A 56 -14.58 -7.15 -18.81
CA GLU A 56 -15.02 -8.27 -17.98
C GLU A 56 -14.95 -7.93 -16.49
N VAL A 57 -13.89 -7.23 -16.06
CA VAL A 57 -13.74 -6.74 -14.67
C VAL A 57 -14.81 -5.69 -14.36
N MET A 58 -15.10 -4.78 -15.29
CA MET A 58 -16.14 -3.76 -15.13
C MET A 58 -17.53 -4.38 -15.00
N GLU A 59 -17.88 -5.37 -15.83
CA GLU A 59 -19.16 -6.06 -15.75
C GLU A 59 -19.29 -6.88 -14.46
N ALA A 60 -18.22 -7.56 -14.04
CA ALA A 60 -18.20 -8.25 -12.75
C ALA A 60 -18.43 -7.30 -11.57
N ALA A 61 -17.83 -6.09 -11.60
CA ALA A 61 -18.04 -5.07 -10.58
C ALA A 61 -19.48 -4.56 -10.54
N LYS A 62 -20.10 -4.28 -11.70
CA LYS A 62 -21.50 -3.87 -11.79
C LYS A 62 -22.44 -4.95 -11.22
N LYS A 63 -22.24 -6.21 -11.64
CA LYS A 63 -23.01 -7.33 -11.13
C LYS A 63 -22.85 -7.50 -9.61
N ALA A 64 -21.66 -7.31 -9.09
CA ALA A 64 -21.43 -7.38 -7.64
C ALA A 64 -22.16 -6.25 -6.89
N ILE A 65 -22.24 -5.05 -7.45
CA ILE A 65 -23.03 -3.94 -6.87
C ILE A 65 -24.53 -4.29 -6.85
N ASP A 66 -25.07 -4.86 -7.92
CA ASP A 66 -26.47 -5.27 -8.01
C ASP A 66 -26.79 -6.39 -7.01
N GLU A 67 -25.89 -7.33 -6.79
CA GLU A 67 -26.07 -8.50 -5.92
C GLU A 67 -25.79 -8.19 -4.44
N TRP A 68 -24.75 -7.40 -4.14
CA TRP A 68 -24.24 -7.20 -2.78
C TRP A 68 -24.44 -5.78 -2.25
N GLY A 69 -24.88 -4.85 -3.08
CA GLY A 69 -24.96 -3.43 -2.75
C GLY A 69 -23.60 -2.72 -2.88
N PHE A 70 -23.64 -1.40 -2.68
CA PHE A 70 -22.45 -0.55 -2.86
C PHE A 70 -21.48 -0.60 -1.67
N GLY A 71 -21.99 -0.69 -0.45
CA GLY A 71 -21.18 -0.52 0.76
C GLY A 71 -21.30 -1.69 1.74
N MET A 72 -20.20 -2.02 2.38
CA MET A 72 -20.14 -3.08 3.40
C MET A 72 -20.70 -2.65 4.76
N ALA A 73 -20.79 -1.34 4.99
CA ALA A 73 -21.45 -0.65 6.12
C ALA A 73 -20.97 -1.03 7.52
N SER A 74 -19.97 -1.90 7.67
CA SER A 74 -19.39 -2.28 8.96
C SER A 74 -17.97 -2.84 8.81
N VAL A 75 -17.20 -2.80 9.90
CA VAL A 75 -15.94 -3.55 10.00
C VAL A 75 -16.20 -5.05 10.04
N ARG A 76 -15.26 -5.83 9.53
CA ARG A 76 -15.44 -7.26 9.29
C ARG A 76 -15.82 -8.06 10.54
N PHE A 77 -15.14 -7.84 11.65
CA PHE A 77 -15.34 -8.65 12.87
C PHE A 77 -16.63 -8.33 13.64
N ILE A 78 -17.32 -7.21 13.34
CA ILE A 78 -18.60 -6.90 13.98
C ILE A 78 -19.75 -7.51 13.15
N CYS A 79 -20.03 -6.95 11.96
CA CYS A 79 -21.08 -7.44 11.07
C CYS A 79 -20.82 -7.14 9.57
N GLY A 80 -19.57 -6.87 9.19
CA GLY A 80 -19.19 -6.53 7.82
C GLY A 80 -18.57 -7.66 7.01
N THR A 81 -18.39 -8.88 7.58
CA THR A 81 -17.90 -10.01 6.81
C THR A 81 -19.00 -10.62 5.98
N GLN A 82 -18.82 -10.61 4.67
CA GLN A 82 -19.69 -11.27 3.70
C GLN A 82 -19.01 -12.50 3.11
N THR A 83 -19.79 -13.42 2.52
CA THR A 83 -19.26 -14.61 1.85
C THR A 83 -18.27 -14.27 0.75
N LEU A 84 -18.45 -13.14 0.06
CA LEU A 84 -17.55 -12.64 -0.97
C LEU A 84 -16.10 -12.44 -0.45
N HIS A 85 -15.94 -11.99 0.80
CA HIS A 85 -14.61 -11.88 1.41
C HIS A 85 -13.94 -13.24 1.54
N ARG A 86 -14.67 -14.24 2.06
CA ARG A 86 -14.11 -15.60 2.23
C ARG A 86 -13.81 -16.27 0.91
N GLN A 87 -14.67 -16.14 -0.08
CA GLN A 87 -14.42 -16.64 -1.44
C GLN A 87 -13.14 -16.06 -2.04
N LEU A 88 -12.88 -14.76 -1.85
CA LEU A 88 -11.66 -14.13 -2.33
C LEU A 88 -10.43 -14.62 -1.57
N GLU A 89 -10.51 -14.71 -0.23
CA GLU A 89 -9.43 -15.21 0.63
C GLU A 89 -9.06 -16.66 0.25
N GLU A 90 -10.03 -17.53 0.07
CA GLU A 90 -9.83 -18.93 -0.33
C GLU A 90 -9.18 -19.03 -1.74
N ARG A 91 -9.65 -18.23 -2.70
CA ARG A 91 -9.05 -18.19 -4.04
C ARG A 91 -7.63 -17.68 -4.05
N LEU A 92 -7.34 -16.66 -3.25
CA LEU A 92 -5.98 -16.14 -3.12
C LEU A 92 -5.05 -17.16 -2.44
N SER A 93 -5.52 -17.84 -1.39
CA SER A 93 -4.77 -18.91 -0.73
C SER A 93 -4.43 -20.04 -1.68
N GLN A 94 -5.41 -20.50 -2.49
CA GLN A 94 -5.18 -21.52 -3.52
C GLN A 94 -4.18 -21.05 -4.58
N PHE A 95 -4.29 -19.80 -5.03
CA PHE A 95 -3.40 -19.25 -6.06
C PHE A 95 -1.96 -19.08 -5.56
N LEU A 96 -1.79 -18.65 -4.32
CA LEU A 96 -0.47 -18.39 -3.72
C LEU A 96 0.13 -19.64 -3.04
N GLY A 97 -0.65 -20.69 -2.83
CA GLY A 97 -0.20 -21.90 -2.10
C GLY A 97 -0.02 -21.65 -0.60
N THR A 98 -0.81 -20.76 -0.01
CA THR A 98 -0.80 -20.45 1.43
C THR A 98 -1.96 -21.16 2.15
N GLU A 99 -1.85 -21.35 3.47
CA GLU A 99 -2.89 -21.99 4.27
C GLU A 99 -4.14 -21.11 4.40
N ASP A 100 -3.97 -19.81 4.54
CA ASP A 100 -5.06 -18.83 4.62
C ASP A 100 -4.61 -17.46 4.10
N THR A 101 -5.56 -16.54 3.94
CA THR A 101 -5.34 -15.17 3.46
C THR A 101 -6.18 -14.21 4.29
N ILE A 102 -5.64 -13.05 4.59
CA ILE A 102 -6.37 -11.92 5.16
C ILE A 102 -6.36 -10.75 4.16
N LEU A 103 -7.50 -10.07 4.02
CA LEU A 103 -7.67 -8.94 3.10
C LEU A 103 -7.52 -7.60 3.82
N PHE A 104 -6.84 -6.68 3.16
CA PHE A 104 -6.78 -5.27 3.52
C PHE A 104 -7.25 -4.41 2.35
N PRO A 105 -7.84 -3.21 2.60
CA PRO A 105 -8.34 -2.35 1.53
C PRO A 105 -7.22 -1.73 0.68
N SER A 106 -5.99 -1.68 1.20
CA SER A 106 -4.80 -1.21 0.47
C SER A 106 -3.52 -1.86 1.01
N CYS A 107 -2.44 -1.80 0.21
CA CYS A 107 -1.10 -2.16 0.68
C CYS A 107 -0.62 -1.26 1.83
N PHE A 108 -1.05 0.01 1.86
CA PHE A 108 -0.72 0.93 2.94
C PHE A 108 -1.32 0.43 4.26
N ASP A 109 -2.60 0.06 4.26
CA ASP A 109 -3.29 -0.48 5.44
C ASP A 109 -2.70 -1.82 5.87
N ALA A 110 -2.33 -2.68 4.92
CA ALA A 110 -1.66 -3.94 5.23
C ALA A 110 -0.33 -3.72 5.95
N ASN A 111 0.52 -2.83 5.43
CA ASN A 111 1.80 -2.49 6.06
C ASN A 111 1.61 -1.79 7.42
N GLY A 112 0.58 -0.95 7.57
CA GLY A 112 0.23 -0.30 8.83
C GLY A 112 -0.25 -1.27 9.91
N GLY A 113 -1.04 -2.27 9.52
CA GLY A 113 -1.65 -3.24 10.44
C GLY A 113 -0.77 -4.45 10.78
N LEU A 114 0.15 -4.83 9.88
CA LEU A 114 0.91 -6.07 10.01
C LEU A 114 1.86 -6.07 11.22
N PHE A 115 2.72 -5.06 11.32
CA PHE A 115 3.81 -5.07 12.29
C PHE A 115 3.30 -4.91 13.72
N GLU A 116 2.41 -3.97 13.98
CA GLU A 116 1.85 -3.73 15.31
C GLU A 116 0.97 -4.92 15.77
N GLY A 117 0.28 -5.58 14.83
CA GLY A 117 -0.58 -6.72 15.14
C GLY A 117 0.18 -8.00 15.47
N LEU A 118 1.38 -8.19 14.94
CA LEU A 118 2.16 -9.43 15.07
C LEU A 118 3.34 -9.32 16.05
N LEU A 119 3.92 -8.14 16.22
CA LEU A 119 5.18 -7.94 16.91
C LEU A 119 5.03 -7.10 18.17
N THR A 120 5.89 -7.36 19.14
CA THR A 120 5.96 -6.69 20.42
C THR A 120 7.32 -6.01 20.64
N ALA A 121 7.54 -5.40 21.80
CA ALA A 121 8.83 -4.82 22.17
C ALA A 121 9.97 -5.85 22.31
N ASP A 122 9.63 -7.14 22.41
CA ASP A 122 10.60 -8.24 22.52
C ASP A 122 11.08 -8.73 21.15
N ASP A 123 10.49 -8.22 20.08
CA ASP A 123 10.79 -8.61 18.70
C ASP A 123 11.62 -7.52 18.00
N ALA A 124 12.12 -7.83 16.81
CA ALA A 124 12.88 -6.89 15.98
C ALA A 124 12.33 -6.84 14.55
N ILE A 125 12.50 -5.68 13.93
CA ILE A 125 12.27 -5.49 12.50
C ILE A 125 13.57 -5.02 11.87
N ILE A 126 14.07 -5.78 10.90
CA ILE A 126 15.25 -5.43 10.11
C ILE A 126 14.76 -4.96 8.75
N SER A 127 14.96 -3.70 8.43
CA SER A 127 14.33 -3.02 7.30
C SER A 127 15.35 -2.37 6.38
N ASP A 128 15.18 -2.55 5.07
CA ASP A 128 15.94 -1.82 4.05
C ASP A 128 15.74 -0.30 4.19
N SER A 129 16.77 0.47 3.91
CA SER A 129 16.75 1.93 4.03
C SER A 129 15.87 2.64 2.99
N LEU A 130 15.58 1.99 1.85
CA LEU A 130 14.77 2.52 0.75
C LEU A 130 13.42 1.83 0.57
N ASN A 131 12.81 1.37 1.65
CA ASN A 131 11.46 0.85 1.61
C ASN A 131 10.42 1.91 1.27
N HIS A 132 9.27 1.45 0.78
CA HIS A 132 8.10 2.30 0.56
C HIS A 132 7.66 3.00 1.86
N ALA A 133 7.14 4.21 1.75
CA ALA A 133 6.71 5.03 2.90
C ALA A 133 5.75 4.28 3.85
N SER A 134 4.82 3.49 3.33
CA SER A 134 3.88 2.70 4.15
C SER A 134 4.58 1.67 5.04
N ILE A 135 5.66 1.05 4.57
CA ILE A 135 6.47 0.13 5.39
C ILE A 135 7.18 0.91 6.49
N ILE A 136 7.79 2.05 6.13
CA ILE A 136 8.47 2.92 7.11
C ILE A 136 7.49 3.37 8.20
N ASP A 137 6.28 3.77 7.82
CA ASP A 137 5.26 4.23 8.76
C ASP A 137 4.72 3.08 9.62
N GLY A 138 4.46 1.91 9.02
CA GLY A 138 4.05 0.72 9.76
C GLY A 138 5.10 0.28 10.79
N VAL A 139 6.39 0.31 10.42
CA VAL A 139 7.50 0.03 11.33
C VAL A 139 7.58 1.09 12.46
N ARG A 140 7.28 2.35 12.18
CA ARG A 140 7.26 3.42 13.19
C ARG A 140 6.14 3.25 14.22
N LEU A 141 4.99 2.73 13.81
CA LEU A 141 3.86 2.47 14.70
C LEU A 141 4.12 1.27 15.63
N CYS A 142 4.90 0.30 15.18
CA CYS A 142 5.22 -0.88 15.95
C CYS A 142 6.20 -0.59 17.11
N LYS A 143 6.06 -1.34 18.22
CA LYS A 143 6.93 -1.26 19.40
C LYS A 143 8.20 -2.10 19.29
N ALA A 144 8.31 -2.95 18.28
CA ALA A 144 9.48 -3.79 18.03
C ALA A 144 10.76 -2.96 17.87
N LYS A 145 11.90 -3.53 18.24
CA LYS A 145 13.23 -2.94 18.02
C LYS A 145 13.45 -2.77 16.52
N ARG A 146 14.02 -1.63 16.11
CA ARG A 146 14.19 -1.29 14.70
C ARG A 146 15.65 -1.24 14.31
N PHE A 147 15.99 -2.04 13.31
CA PHE A 147 17.32 -2.09 12.70
C PHE A 147 17.18 -1.76 11.23
N ARG A 148 17.97 -0.84 10.75
CA ARG A 148 17.92 -0.38 9.36
C ARG A 148 19.25 -0.66 8.69
N TYR A 149 19.21 -1.34 7.55
CA TYR A 149 20.40 -1.64 6.76
C TYR A 149 20.43 -0.85 5.44
N ALA A 150 21.61 -0.65 4.88
CA ALA A 150 21.81 0.06 3.63
C ALA A 150 21.13 -0.69 2.47
N ASN A 151 20.56 0.04 1.51
CA ASN A 151 19.77 -0.54 0.43
C ASN A 151 20.56 -1.63 -0.31
N ASN A 152 19.96 -2.82 -0.37
CA ASN A 152 20.48 -4.00 -1.04
C ASN A 152 21.92 -4.42 -0.58
N ASP A 153 22.35 -4.04 0.62
CA ASP A 153 23.61 -4.43 1.21
C ASP A 153 23.43 -5.67 2.11
N MET A 154 23.80 -6.84 1.59
CA MET A 154 23.65 -8.10 2.31
C MET A 154 24.62 -8.26 3.48
N ALA A 155 25.77 -7.62 3.45
CA ALA A 155 26.72 -7.64 4.56
C ALA A 155 26.18 -6.79 5.73
N ASP A 156 25.62 -5.60 5.44
CA ASP A 156 24.97 -4.78 6.48
C ASP A 156 23.70 -5.45 7.00
N LEU A 157 22.92 -6.13 6.14
CA LEU A 157 21.76 -6.94 6.58
C LEU A 157 22.18 -8.00 7.60
N GLU A 158 23.25 -8.76 7.31
CA GLU A 158 23.77 -9.77 8.23
C GLU A 158 24.22 -9.15 9.56
N ALA A 159 24.94 -8.02 9.50
CA ALA A 159 25.34 -7.30 10.70
C ALA A 159 24.13 -6.86 11.54
N LYS A 160 23.05 -6.35 10.91
CA LYS A 160 21.82 -5.96 11.61
C LYS A 160 21.06 -7.15 12.20
N LEU A 161 21.09 -8.30 11.57
CA LEU A 161 20.55 -9.55 12.13
C LEU A 161 21.33 -9.96 13.39
N GLN A 162 22.66 -9.89 13.36
CA GLN A 162 23.50 -10.17 14.53
C GLN A 162 23.28 -9.16 15.67
N GLU A 163 23.12 -7.87 15.35
CA GLU A 163 22.76 -6.84 16.33
C GLU A 163 21.39 -7.15 16.99
N ALA A 164 20.41 -7.59 16.22
CA ALA A 164 19.10 -7.98 16.74
C ALA A 164 19.16 -9.22 17.63
N ASP A 165 20.01 -10.21 17.29
CA ASP A 165 20.31 -11.38 18.14
C ASP A 165 20.94 -10.95 19.45
N ALA A 166 21.98 -10.12 19.42
CA ALA A 166 22.64 -9.61 20.60
C ALA A 166 21.70 -8.78 21.50
N ALA A 167 20.71 -8.11 20.90
CA ALA A 167 19.66 -7.40 21.61
C ALA A 167 18.58 -8.31 22.20
N GLY A 168 18.67 -9.64 22.01
CA GLY A 168 17.74 -10.63 22.53
C GLY A 168 16.37 -10.60 21.86
N ALA A 169 16.30 -10.29 20.57
CA ALA A 169 15.05 -10.30 19.84
C ALA A 169 14.50 -11.74 19.71
N ARG A 170 13.21 -11.91 20.07
CA ARG A 170 12.52 -13.22 20.03
C ARG A 170 12.21 -13.63 18.58
N VAL A 171 11.71 -12.68 17.79
CA VAL A 171 11.39 -12.82 16.35
C VAL A 171 12.06 -11.69 15.58
N LYS A 172 12.49 -11.99 14.35
CA LYS A 172 13.14 -11.02 13.47
C LYS A 172 12.53 -11.08 12.09
#